data_6d4934fbbddf8216f950c28c5302f3b7
#
_entry.id   6d4934fbbddf8216f950c28c5302f3b7
#
_cell.length_a   1.000
_cell.length_b   1.000
_cell.length_c   1.000
_cell.angle_alpha   90.00
_cell.angle_beta   90.00
_cell.angle_gamma   90.00
#
_symmetry.space_group_name_H-M   'P 1'
#
loop_
_entity.id
_entity.type
_entity.pdbx_description
1 polymer ?
#
loop_
_entity_poly.entity_id
_entity_poly.type
_entity_poly.pdbx_seq_one_letter_code
_entity_poly.pdbx_strand_id
1 'polypeptide(L)'
;MEGPVSPDGSTPPTSGKVFFIGSDLQPHWCTGTAVQTRYRNIVATAGHCLLDTEAPAGPLFKWVFVPGYSEGTTPFGLYVGKQAVVHYAFDDVRDHDRDYAFVNVYNGVVSSAPDVLTNVGRLADNVGGQGLEFNQPLAPTVDVLGYPAGPNPDGSLPYTGETLERSTGSTFAMKVTGLPADRPIGVDSPFTGEGSLGSSWLTHYTSDSGLGYLNGITISVSDTDGDDRYDAGVSPYFDGELYAIYRSAAGLWTGSIA
;
A
#
# COMPACT_ATOMS: atom_id res chain seq x y z
N MET A 1 4.53 21.56 -12.07
CA MET A 1 5.14 21.48 -10.74
C MET A 1 5.84 20.13 -10.72
N GLU A 2 7.16 20.13 -10.59
CA GLU A 2 7.91 18.90 -10.37
C GLU A 2 7.50 18.34 -9.01
N GLY A 3 7.11 17.05 -8.96
CA GLY A 3 6.83 16.35 -7.71
C GLY A 3 8.12 16.12 -6.93
N PRO A 4 8.04 15.89 -5.62
CA PRO A 4 9.20 15.51 -4.83
C PRO A 4 9.77 14.19 -5.38
N VAL A 5 11.08 14.13 -5.54
CA VAL A 5 11.82 12.97 -6.05
C VAL A 5 12.54 12.32 -4.87
N SER A 6 12.63 11.00 -4.86
CA SER A 6 13.46 10.27 -3.89
C SER A 6 14.93 10.73 -3.96
N PRO A 7 15.70 10.66 -2.89
CA PRO A 7 17.09 11.10 -2.87
C PRO A 7 17.97 10.47 -3.95
N ASP A 8 17.63 9.29 -4.44
CA ASP A 8 18.30 8.57 -5.53
C ASP A 8 17.64 8.75 -6.91
N GLY A 9 16.51 9.46 -6.98
CA GLY A 9 15.82 9.80 -8.23
C GLY A 9 15.08 8.64 -8.93
N SER A 10 15.07 7.43 -8.35
CA SER A 10 14.60 6.22 -9.05
C SER A 10 13.17 5.80 -8.71
N THR A 11 12.66 6.14 -7.52
CA THR A 11 11.38 5.68 -7.00
C THR A 11 10.53 6.81 -6.42
N PRO A 12 9.18 6.74 -6.54
CA PRO A 12 8.34 7.83 -6.05
C PRO A 12 8.25 7.85 -4.53
N PRO A 13 8.45 9.00 -3.88
CA PRO A 13 8.28 9.12 -2.43
C PRO A 13 6.84 8.93 -1.95
N THR A 14 5.88 8.87 -2.87
CA THR A 14 4.48 8.55 -2.56
C THR A 14 4.29 7.13 -2.05
N SER A 15 5.16 6.18 -2.44
CA SER A 15 5.18 4.82 -1.93
C SER A 15 6.05 4.74 -0.69
N GLY A 16 5.68 3.91 0.27
CA GLY A 16 6.39 3.77 1.53
C GLY A 16 6.06 2.48 2.25
N LYS A 17 6.82 2.21 3.28
CA LYS A 17 6.63 1.07 4.17
C LYS A 17 5.61 1.41 5.26
N VAL A 18 4.71 0.49 5.53
CA VAL A 18 3.76 0.56 6.64
C VAL A 18 4.24 -0.39 7.71
N PHE A 19 4.51 0.10 8.91
CA PHE A 19 4.86 -0.72 10.06
C PHE A 19 3.70 -0.79 11.04
N PHE A 20 3.50 -1.96 11.64
CA PHE A 20 2.47 -2.18 12.67
C PHE A 20 2.86 -3.33 13.59
N ILE A 21 2.14 -3.47 14.68
CA ILE A 21 2.24 -4.62 15.58
C ILE A 21 1.04 -5.53 15.30
N GLY A 22 1.31 -6.79 14.98
CA GLY A 22 0.31 -7.81 14.72
C GLY A 22 -0.38 -8.32 15.99
N SER A 23 -1.35 -9.21 15.83
CA SER A 23 -2.01 -9.89 16.96
C SER A 23 -1.07 -10.84 17.71
N ASP A 24 -0.01 -11.30 17.06
CA ASP A 24 1.09 -12.05 17.64
C ASP A 24 2.05 -11.21 18.49
N LEU A 25 1.78 -9.88 18.60
CA LEU A 25 2.58 -8.87 19.27
C LEU A 25 3.97 -8.69 18.65
N GLN A 26 4.18 -9.13 17.41
CA GLN A 26 5.42 -8.93 16.67
C GLN A 26 5.31 -7.77 15.70
N PRO A 27 6.44 -7.15 15.33
CA PRO A 27 6.45 -6.13 14.26
C PRO A 27 6.29 -6.78 12.89
N HIS A 28 5.39 -6.21 12.11
CA HIS A 28 5.14 -6.58 10.72
C HIS A 28 5.19 -5.34 9.83
N TRP A 29 5.18 -5.55 8.52
CA TRP A 29 5.07 -4.46 7.57
C TRP A 29 4.26 -4.83 6.33
N CYS A 30 3.74 -3.81 5.71
CA CYS A 30 3.12 -3.83 4.39
C CYS A 30 3.69 -2.67 3.55
N THR A 31 3.26 -2.57 2.32
CA THR A 31 3.42 -1.38 1.49
C THR A 31 2.21 -0.46 1.64
N GLY A 32 2.42 0.84 1.56
CA GLY A 32 1.36 1.84 1.47
C GLY A 32 1.68 2.91 0.44
N THR A 33 0.66 3.65 0.02
CA THR A 33 0.79 4.68 -1.01
C THR A 33 -0.01 5.93 -0.65
N ALA A 34 0.67 7.09 -0.65
CA ALA A 34 0.02 8.38 -0.46
C ALA A 34 -0.91 8.68 -1.65
N VAL A 35 -2.16 9.06 -1.37
CA VAL A 35 -3.20 9.36 -2.37
C VAL A 35 -3.66 10.81 -2.23
N GLN A 36 -3.94 11.45 -3.36
CA GLN A 36 -4.42 12.84 -3.43
C GLN A 36 -5.76 12.99 -2.72
N THR A 37 -5.83 13.94 -1.80
CA THR A 37 -7.07 14.35 -1.14
C THR A 37 -7.05 15.83 -0.79
N ARG A 38 -8.22 16.37 -0.45
CA ARG A 38 -8.35 17.75 0.02
C ARG A 38 -7.46 18.04 1.24
N TYR A 39 -7.38 17.09 2.18
CA TYR A 39 -6.62 17.26 3.43
C TYR A 39 -5.20 16.75 3.36
N ARG A 40 -4.80 16.09 2.23
CA ARG A 40 -3.42 15.66 1.96
C ARG A 40 -2.83 14.73 3.00
N ASN A 41 -3.64 13.83 3.53
CA ASN A 41 -3.34 13.03 4.70
C ASN A 41 -3.80 11.56 4.59
N ILE A 42 -3.90 11.00 3.37
CA ILE A 42 -4.39 9.63 3.17
C ILE A 42 -3.30 8.73 2.61
N VAL A 43 -3.22 7.52 3.18
CA VAL A 43 -2.47 6.37 2.68
C VAL A 43 -3.46 5.29 2.28
N ALA A 44 -3.31 4.74 1.07
CA ALA A 44 -3.98 3.53 0.61
C ALA A 44 -3.10 2.31 0.88
N THR A 45 -3.71 1.20 1.30
CA THR A 45 -3.06 -0.10 1.53
C THR A 45 -4.10 -1.22 1.48
N ALA A 46 -3.69 -2.48 1.61
CA ALA A 46 -4.62 -3.60 1.74
C ALA A 46 -5.38 -3.55 3.09
N GLY A 47 -6.59 -4.07 3.12
CA GLY A 47 -7.42 -4.10 4.33
C GLY A 47 -6.81 -4.93 5.45
N HIS A 48 -6.22 -6.08 5.10
CA HIS A 48 -5.54 -6.95 6.06
C HIS A 48 -4.22 -6.35 6.62
N CYS A 49 -3.71 -5.24 6.05
CA CYS A 49 -2.64 -4.44 6.65
C CYS A 49 -3.12 -3.51 7.79
N LEU A 50 -4.41 -3.58 8.14
CA LEU A 50 -5.06 -2.80 9.20
C LEU A 50 -5.88 -3.65 10.15
N LEU A 51 -6.44 -4.74 9.64
CA LEU A 51 -7.29 -5.66 10.39
C LEU A 51 -6.67 -7.05 10.35
N ASP A 52 -6.45 -7.62 11.53
CA ASP A 52 -6.07 -9.02 11.59
C ASP A 52 -7.21 -9.89 11.06
N THR A 53 -6.92 -10.71 10.07
CA THR A 53 -7.90 -11.63 9.47
C THR A 53 -7.91 -12.98 10.19
N GLU A 54 -6.93 -13.25 11.04
CA GLU A 54 -6.88 -14.42 11.92
C GLU A 54 -7.50 -14.09 13.28
N ALA A 55 -7.92 -15.04 14.04
CA ALA A 55 -8.66 -14.79 15.28
C ALA A 55 -7.71 -14.45 16.46
N PRO A 56 -8.09 -13.53 17.37
CA PRO A 56 -9.30 -12.71 17.39
C PRO A 56 -9.16 -11.49 16.47
N ALA A 57 -10.07 -11.36 15.51
CA ALA A 57 -10.09 -10.24 14.60
C ALA A 57 -10.11 -8.89 15.33
N GLY A 58 -9.28 -7.96 14.90
CA GLY A 58 -9.21 -6.63 15.50
C GLY A 58 -8.25 -5.70 14.77
N PRO A 59 -8.26 -4.40 15.13
CA PRO A 59 -7.35 -3.45 14.51
C PRO A 59 -5.90 -3.74 14.92
N LEU A 60 -5.00 -3.65 13.96
CA LEU A 60 -3.57 -3.70 14.20
C LEU A 60 -3.09 -2.46 14.95
N PHE A 61 -2.04 -2.60 15.77
CA PHE A 61 -1.61 -1.55 16.68
C PHE A 61 -0.38 -0.80 16.15
N LYS A 62 -0.20 0.44 16.61
CA LYS A 62 0.99 1.26 16.33
C LYS A 62 1.30 1.40 14.85
N TRP A 63 0.27 1.60 14.06
CA TRP A 63 0.37 1.74 12.62
C TRP A 63 1.08 3.04 12.22
N VAL A 64 2.17 2.93 11.43
CA VAL A 64 2.99 4.06 10.99
C VAL A 64 3.35 3.88 9.52
N PHE A 65 3.15 4.91 8.72
CA PHE A 65 3.61 4.99 7.33
C PHE A 65 4.92 5.77 7.22
N VAL A 66 5.87 5.21 6.49
CA VAL A 66 7.20 5.80 6.22
C VAL A 66 7.38 5.94 4.72
N PRO A 67 7.02 7.11 4.14
CA PRO A 67 7.17 7.36 2.71
C PRO A 67 8.64 7.39 2.30
N GLY A 68 8.95 6.79 1.14
CA GLY A 68 10.31 6.72 0.62
C GLY A 68 11.29 5.97 1.54
N TYR A 69 10.81 5.04 2.36
CA TYR A 69 11.67 4.21 3.21
C TYR A 69 12.75 3.52 2.38
N SER A 70 13.97 3.51 2.87
CA SER A 70 15.09 2.78 2.31
C SER A 70 16.10 2.45 3.40
N GLU A 71 16.37 1.14 3.60
CA GLU A 71 17.44 0.65 4.48
C GLU A 71 17.46 1.31 5.87
N GLY A 72 16.30 1.44 6.52
CA GLY A 72 16.17 2.07 7.85
C GLY A 72 16.08 3.59 7.83
N THR A 73 16.16 4.25 6.68
CA THR A 73 16.05 5.71 6.59
C THR A 73 14.59 6.16 6.48
N THR A 74 14.31 7.37 6.96
CA THR A 74 12.97 7.98 7.00
C THR A 74 13.02 9.39 6.40
N PRO A 75 13.32 9.52 5.08
CA PRO A 75 13.70 10.80 4.48
C PRO A 75 12.60 11.87 4.56
N PHE A 76 11.33 11.46 4.61
CA PHE A 76 10.18 12.37 4.68
C PHE A 76 9.45 12.32 6.03
N GLY A 77 10.07 11.70 7.06
CA GLY A 77 9.50 11.54 8.39
C GLY A 77 8.55 10.34 8.52
N LEU A 78 7.90 10.27 9.68
CA LEU A 78 6.99 9.21 10.10
C LEU A 78 5.57 9.76 10.17
N TYR A 79 4.59 9.03 9.62
CA TYR A 79 3.17 9.44 9.62
C TYR A 79 2.35 8.42 10.37
N VAL A 80 1.93 8.78 11.59
CA VAL A 80 1.14 7.88 12.46
C VAL A 80 -0.29 7.80 11.97
N GLY A 81 -0.83 6.60 11.86
CA GLY A 81 -2.24 6.35 11.55
C GLY A 81 -3.16 6.89 12.64
N LYS A 82 -4.18 7.62 12.24
CA LYS A 82 -5.23 8.14 13.14
C LYS A 82 -6.52 7.37 13.04
N GLN A 83 -6.95 7.13 11.82
CA GLN A 83 -8.24 6.50 11.52
C GLN A 83 -8.14 5.70 10.23
N ALA A 84 -8.59 4.47 10.28
CA ALA A 84 -8.75 3.61 9.12
C ALA A 84 -10.20 3.63 8.64
N VAL A 85 -10.38 3.56 7.32
CA VAL A 85 -11.67 3.37 6.68
C VAL A 85 -11.56 2.15 5.78
N VAL A 86 -12.29 1.09 6.13
CA VAL A 86 -12.37 -0.18 5.40
C VAL A 86 -13.81 -0.44 4.99
N HIS A 87 -14.01 -1.36 4.06
CA HIS A 87 -15.35 -1.81 3.72
C HIS A 87 -15.87 -2.80 4.77
N TYR A 88 -17.12 -2.66 5.21
CA TYR A 88 -17.70 -3.49 6.26
C TYR A 88 -17.69 -5.00 5.91
N ALA A 89 -17.87 -5.36 4.63
CA ALA A 89 -17.85 -6.77 4.22
C ALA A 89 -16.44 -7.40 4.35
N PHE A 90 -15.37 -6.61 4.24
CA PHE A 90 -14.04 -7.10 4.56
C PHE A 90 -13.89 -7.32 6.08
N ASP A 91 -14.35 -6.39 6.90
CA ASP A 91 -14.29 -6.49 8.36
C ASP A 91 -15.14 -7.66 8.90
N ASP A 92 -16.41 -7.76 8.47
CA ASP A 92 -17.39 -8.70 9.00
C ASP A 92 -17.24 -10.14 8.47
N VAL A 93 -17.04 -10.27 7.13
CA VAL A 93 -17.11 -11.57 6.45
C VAL A 93 -15.88 -11.96 5.65
N ARG A 94 -14.83 -11.15 5.71
CA ARG A 94 -13.56 -11.38 4.99
C ARG A 94 -13.73 -11.49 3.47
N ASP A 95 -14.58 -10.64 2.92
CA ASP A 95 -14.73 -10.52 1.48
C ASP A 95 -13.50 -9.84 0.86
N HIS A 96 -12.64 -10.63 0.22
CA HIS A 96 -11.38 -10.14 -0.35
C HIS A 96 -11.57 -9.30 -1.62
N ASP A 97 -12.76 -9.24 -2.21
CA ASP A 97 -13.07 -8.20 -3.20
C ASP A 97 -13.11 -6.80 -2.58
N ARG A 98 -13.09 -6.69 -1.25
CA ARG A 98 -13.08 -5.46 -0.47
C ARG A 98 -11.86 -5.34 0.44
N ASP A 99 -10.82 -6.13 0.19
CA ASP A 99 -9.55 -6.09 0.93
C ASP A 99 -8.70 -4.87 0.52
N TYR A 100 -9.23 -3.69 0.78
CA TYR A 100 -8.59 -2.39 0.59
C TYR A 100 -8.94 -1.44 1.72
N ALA A 101 -8.04 -0.52 2.01
CA ALA A 101 -8.22 0.44 3.09
C ALA A 101 -7.61 1.80 2.78
N PHE A 102 -8.17 2.83 3.41
CA PHE A 102 -7.62 4.17 3.42
C PHE A 102 -7.39 4.63 4.85
N VAL A 103 -6.15 5.01 5.15
CA VAL A 103 -5.74 5.45 6.49
C VAL A 103 -5.48 6.94 6.48
N ASN A 104 -6.23 7.68 7.29
CA ASN A 104 -5.93 9.07 7.58
C ASN A 104 -4.79 9.12 8.61
N VAL A 105 -3.70 9.80 8.23
CA VAL A 105 -2.52 9.95 9.07
C VAL A 105 -2.44 11.35 9.66
N TYR A 106 -1.82 11.49 10.83
CA TYR A 106 -1.43 12.79 11.37
C TYR A 106 -0.37 13.45 10.49
N ASN A 107 -0.09 14.73 10.71
CA ASN A 107 1.09 15.38 10.17
C ASN A 107 2.34 14.58 10.54
N GLY A 108 3.28 14.52 9.60
CA GLY A 108 4.53 13.80 9.78
C GLY A 108 5.40 14.39 10.89
N VAL A 109 6.21 13.54 11.48
CA VAL A 109 7.19 13.92 12.50
C VAL A 109 8.56 13.35 12.19
N VAL A 110 9.60 14.06 12.58
CA VAL A 110 10.98 13.60 12.61
C VAL A 110 11.54 13.75 14.03
N SER A 111 12.44 12.86 14.42
CA SER A 111 13.19 13.03 15.67
C SER A 111 14.32 14.05 15.44
N SER A 112 14.26 15.18 16.12
CA SER A 112 15.29 16.23 16.04
C SER A 112 16.31 16.16 17.20
N ALA A 113 15.96 15.47 18.28
CA ALA A 113 16.79 15.15 19.44
C ALA A 113 16.13 14.01 20.22
N PRO A 114 16.81 13.36 21.20
CA PRO A 114 16.17 12.40 22.09
C PRO A 114 14.87 12.98 22.68
N ASP A 115 13.77 12.26 22.52
CA ASP A 115 12.42 12.62 23.01
C ASP A 115 11.81 13.90 22.42
N VAL A 116 12.39 14.47 21.34
CA VAL A 116 11.87 15.66 20.67
C VAL A 116 11.39 15.32 19.27
N LEU A 117 10.08 15.40 19.06
CA LEU A 117 9.46 15.25 17.75
C LEU A 117 9.19 16.64 17.15
N THR A 118 9.60 16.81 15.90
CA THR A 118 9.33 18.02 15.12
C THR A 118 8.32 17.71 14.03
N ASN A 119 7.27 18.53 13.96
CA ASN A 119 6.26 18.43 12.91
C ASN A 119 6.84 18.82 11.55
N VAL A 120 6.67 17.97 10.53
CA VAL A 120 7.12 18.22 9.15
C VAL A 120 5.97 18.51 8.19
N GLY A 121 4.73 18.61 8.67
CA GLY A 121 3.56 18.95 7.86
C GLY A 121 2.80 17.73 7.33
N ARG A 122 1.87 18.00 6.42
CA ARG A 122 0.96 16.98 5.88
C ARG A 122 1.67 16.10 4.89
N LEU A 123 1.23 14.84 4.79
CA LEU A 123 1.83 13.81 3.95
C LEU A 123 1.99 14.27 2.50
N ALA A 124 0.91 14.61 1.81
CA ALA A 124 0.99 14.93 0.40
C ALA A 124 1.53 16.35 0.08
N ASP A 125 1.79 17.18 1.11
CA ASP A 125 2.61 18.39 0.92
C ASP A 125 4.09 18.04 0.77
N ASN A 126 4.53 16.95 1.42
CA ASN A 126 5.94 16.53 1.44
C ASN A 126 6.28 15.56 0.31
N VAL A 127 5.37 14.65 -0.04
CA VAL A 127 5.68 13.55 -0.97
C VAL A 127 4.78 13.51 -2.22
N GLY A 128 3.81 14.42 -2.33
CA GLY A 128 2.78 14.32 -3.34
C GLY A 128 1.75 13.23 -3.01
N GLY A 129 0.99 12.79 -3.99
CA GLY A 129 0.02 11.71 -3.85
C GLY A 129 -0.47 11.24 -5.21
N GLN A 130 -0.70 9.96 -5.34
CA GLN A 130 -1.22 9.34 -6.55
C GLN A 130 -2.69 9.74 -6.78
N GLY A 131 -3.10 9.88 -8.04
CA GLY A 131 -4.52 9.92 -8.36
C GLY A 131 -5.21 8.61 -8.00
N LEU A 132 -6.54 8.54 -8.14
CA LEU A 132 -7.29 7.31 -7.97
C LEU A 132 -8.15 7.07 -9.22
N GLU A 133 -8.08 5.86 -9.77
CA GLU A 133 -8.93 5.39 -10.86
C GLU A 133 -9.73 4.16 -10.41
N PHE A 134 -10.95 4.03 -10.92
CA PHE A 134 -11.83 2.91 -10.66
C PHE A 134 -12.70 2.64 -11.90
N ASN A 135 -13.31 1.45 -11.99
CA ASN A 135 -14.08 0.99 -13.15
C ASN A 135 -13.28 1.03 -14.46
N GLN A 136 -11.97 0.81 -14.40
CA GLN A 136 -11.15 0.75 -15.59
C GLN A 136 -11.25 -0.61 -16.28
N PRO A 137 -11.10 -0.68 -17.62
CA PRO A 137 -11.02 -1.96 -18.31
C PRO A 137 -9.78 -2.74 -17.84
N LEU A 138 -9.88 -4.07 -17.88
CA LEU A 138 -8.73 -4.94 -17.67
C LEU A 138 -7.70 -4.74 -18.78
N ALA A 139 -6.47 -5.10 -18.49
CA ALA A 139 -5.32 -5.08 -19.36
C ALA A 139 -4.65 -3.74 -19.69
N PRO A 140 -4.85 -2.62 -18.96
CA PRO A 140 -3.87 -1.58 -19.05
C PRO A 140 -2.55 -2.08 -18.46
N THR A 141 -1.43 -1.62 -18.99
CA THR A 141 -0.13 -1.82 -18.35
C THR A 141 -0.08 -0.99 -17.07
N VAL A 142 0.34 -1.60 -15.97
CA VAL A 142 0.49 -0.94 -14.66
C VAL A 142 1.91 -1.10 -14.14
N ASP A 143 2.35 -0.13 -13.36
CA ASP A 143 3.57 -0.20 -12.56
C ASP A 143 3.20 -0.62 -11.14
N VAL A 144 3.77 -1.72 -10.68
CA VAL A 144 3.61 -2.23 -9.32
C VAL A 144 4.78 -1.75 -8.49
N LEU A 145 4.47 -1.06 -7.39
CA LEU A 145 5.48 -0.49 -6.48
C LEU A 145 5.26 -1.02 -5.07
N GLY A 146 6.30 -1.59 -4.46
CA GLY A 146 6.19 -2.17 -3.13
C GLY A 146 7.51 -2.57 -2.48
N TYR A 147 7.42 -3.12 -1.29
CA TYR A 147 8.55 -3.61 -0.47
C TYR A 147 8.47 -5.14 -0.29
N PRO A 148 8.58 -5.92 -1.39
CA PRO A 148 8.44 -7.37 -1.31
C PRO A 148 9.52 -8.00 -0.43
N ALA A 149 9.16 -9.11 0.22
CA ALA A 149 10.06 -9.95 0.99
C ALA A 149 9.45 -11.35 1.15
N GLY A 150 10.20 -12.23 1.78
CA GLY A 150 9.79 -13.61 1.99
C GLY A 150 10.18 -14.54 0.83
N PRO A 151 10.15 -15.85 1.07
CA PRO A 151 10.57 -16.83 0.08
C PRO A 151 9.51 -17.06 -0.99
N ASN A 152 9.96 -17.42 -2.17
CA ASN A 152 9.17 -18.18 -3.13
C ASN A 152 8.90 -19.61 -2.61
N PRO A 153 7.92 -20.33 -3.16
CA PRO A 153 7.72 -21.74 -2.84
C PRO A 153 8.96 -22.63 -3.04
N ASP A 154 9.84 -22.30 -4.01
CA ASP A 154 11.14 -22.98 -4.23
C ASP A 154 12.20 -22.66 -3.15
N GLY A 155 11.89 -21.79 -2.20
CA GLY A 155 12.78 -21.33 -1.13
C GLY A 155 13.73 -20.20 -1.51
N SER A 156 13.70 -19.69 -2.73
CA SER A 156 14.51 -18.53 -3.14
C SER A 156 14.02 -17.25 -2.49
N LEU A 157 14.93 -16.33 -2.15
CA LEU A 157 14.68 -15.05 -1.47
C LEU A 157 15.15 -13.89 -2.37
N PRO A 158 14.36 -13.50 -3.39
CA PRO A 158 14.78 -12.48 -4.35
C PRO A 158 14.76 -11.06 -3.77
N TYR A 159 14.00 -10.81 -2.71
CA TYR A 159 13.77 -9.49 -2.13
C TYR A 159 14.00 -9.47 -0.63
N THR A 160 14.43 -8.32 -0.12
CA THR A 160 14.73 -8.10 1.31
C THR A 160 13.66 -7.30 2.05
N GLY A 161 12.77 -6.62 1.30
CA GLY A 161 11.83 -5.66 1.87
C GLY A 161 12.45 -4.34 2.33
N GLU A 162 13.76 -4.12 2.13
CA GLU A 162 14.45 -2.92 2.63
C GLU A 162 14.45 -1.77 1.63
N THR A 163 14.21 -2.05 0.36
CA THR A 163 14.13 -1.07 -0.72
C THR A 163 12.80 -1.14 -1.45
N LEU A 164 12.37 0.00 -2.00
CA LEU A 164 11.20 0.04 -2.88
C LEU A 164 11.54 -0.60 -4.21
N GLU A 165 10.78 -1.63 -4.57
CA GLU A 165 10.91 -2.34 -5.84
C GLU A 165 9.83 -1.91 -6.82
N ARG A 166 10.12 -2.05 -8.12
CA ARG A 166 9.16 -1.78 -9.20
C ARG A 166 9.14 -2.96 -10.16
N SER A 167 7.94 -3.40 -10.51
CA SER A 167 7.70 -4.26 -11.66
C SER A 167 6.66 -3.62 -12.57
N THR A 168 6.60 -4.05 -13.83
CA THR A 168 5.63 -3.55 -14.81
C THR A 168 4.98 -4.75 -15.48
N GLY A 169 3.65 -4.81 -15.45
CA GLY A 169 2.89 -5.91 -16.01
C GLY A 169 1.53 -5.48 -16.56
N SER A 170 0.88 -6.38 -17.28
CA SER A 170 -0.49 -6.20 -17.75
C SER A 170 -1.48 -6.81 -16.76
N THR A 171 -2.65 -6.20 -16.62
CA THR A 171 -3.71 -6.73 -15.76
C THR A 171 -4.57 -7.75 -16.51
N PHE A 172 -5.03 -8.78 -15.82
CA PHE A 172 -5.88 -9.84 -16.36
C PHE A 172 -6.92 -10.31 -15.34
N ALA A 173 -7.99 -10.96 -15.83
CA ALA A 173 -8.97 -11.59 -14.95
C ALA A 173 -8.36 -12.84 -14.32
N MET A 174 -8.52 -13.01 -13.02
CA MET A 174 -7.91 -14.08 -12.26
C MET A 174 -8.92 -14.77 -11.35
N LYS A 175 -8.63 -16.02 -10.97
CA LYS A 175 -9.26 -16.72 -9.84
C LYS A 175 -8.16 -17.34 -9.00
N VAL A 176 -8.24 -17.14 -7.70
CA VAL A 176 -7.28 -17.72 -6.76
C VAL A 176 -8.00 -18.73 -5.87
N THR A 177 -7.53 -19.97 -5.90
CA THR A 177 -8.11 -21.03 -5.05
C THR A 177 -7.85 -20.71 -3.58
N GLY A 178 -8.92 -20.73 -2.78
CA GLY A 178 -8.83 -20.46 -1.35
C GLY A 178 -8.92 -18.97 -0.96
N LEU A 179 -8.90 -18.06 -1.92
CA LEU A 179 -9.16 -16.64 -1.67
C LEU A 179 -10.66 -16.36 -1.87
N PRO A 180 -11.42 -15.96 -0.85
CA PRO A 180 -12.84 -15.63 -0.97
C PRO A 180 -13.03 -14.27 -1.66
N ALA A 181 -12.89 -14.28 -2.98
CA ALA A 181 -13.10 -13.15 -3.88
C ALA A 181 -13.82 -13.61 -5.15
N ASP A 182 -14.78 -12.83 -5.62
CA ASP A 182 -15.58 -13.15 -6.82
C ASP A 182 -14.94 -12.59 -8.09
N ARG A 183 -14.28 -11.44 -8.01
CA ARG A 183 -13.74 -10.70 -9.17
C ARG A 183 -12.32 -10.19 -8.95
N PRO A 184 -11.39 -11.01 -8.44
CA PRO A 184 -10.01 -10.57 -8.32
C PRO A 184 -9.38 -10.39 -9.70
N ILE A 185 -8.45 -9.45 -9.78
CA ILE A 185 -7.62 -9.23 -10.96
C ILE A 185 -6.18 -9.59 -10.64
N GLY A 186 -5.46 -10.10 -11.64
CA GLY A 186 -4.04 -10.38 -11.58
C GLY A 186 -3.22 -9.31 -12.29
N VAL A 187 -1.95 -9.21 -11.95
CA VAL A 187 -0.92 -8.50 -12.70
C VAL A 187 0.33 -9.36 -12.78
N ASP A 188 0.98 -9.42 -13.93
CA ASP A 188 2.29 -10.06 -14.04
C ASP A 188 3.29 -9.31 -13.14
N SER A 189 3.75 -9.95 -12.07
CA SER A 189 4.68 -9.35 -11.12
C SER A 189 5.42 -10.44 -10.33
N PRO A 190 6.75 -10.40 -10.25
CA PRO A 190 7.55 -11.38 -9.54
C PRO A 190 7.66 -11.11 -8.03
N PHE A 191 6.85 -10.20 -7.48
CA PHE A 191 6.92 -9.84 -6.07
C PHE A 191 6.51 -11.01 -5.19
N THR A 192 7.29 -11.26 -4.16
CA THR A 192 7.03 -12.31 -3.17
C THR A 192 6.14 -11.79 -2.02
N GLY A 193 5.56 -12.71 -1.25
CA GLY A 193 4.45 -12.52 -0.32
C GLY A 193 4.56 -11.37 0.67
N GLU A 194 5.40 -11.53 1.70
CA GLU A 194 5.49 -10.52 2.76
C GLU A 194 5.99 -9.18 2.21
N GLY A 195 5.48 -8.08 2.76
CA GLY A 195 5.83 -6.73 2.37
C GLY A 195 5.28 -6.27 1.01
N SER A 196 5.00 -7.19 0.07
CA SER A 196 4.34 -6.85 -1.19
C SER A 196 2.86 -6.51 -1.01
N LEU A 197 2.26 -6.98 0.09
CA LEU A 197 0.88 -6.69 0.43
C LEU A 197 0.70 -5.18 0.63
N GLY A 198 -0.29 -4.60 -0.03
CA GLY A 198 -0.48 -3.15 -0.08
C GLY A 198 0.30 -2.45 -1.22
N SER A 199 1.10 -3.16 -2.03
CA SER A 199 1.78 -2.60 -3.20
C SER A 199 0.78 -1.94 -4.14
N SER A 200 1.09 -0.71 -4.57
CA SER A 200 0.24 0.02 -5.50
C SER A 200 0.42 -0.44 -6.94
N TRP A 201 -0.68 -0.54 -7.68
CA TRP A 201 -0.68 -0.70 -9.13
C TRP A 201 -1.07 0.63 -9.75
N LEU A 202 -0.11 1.26 -10.44
CA LEU A 202 -0.26 2.59 -10.99
C LEU A 202 -0.45 2.54 -12.51
N THR A 203 -1.57 3.05 -12.97
CA THR A 203 -1.80 3.37 -14.39
C THR A 203 -1.21 4.74 -14.71
N HIS A 204 -0.85 4.95 -15.98
CA HIS A 204 -0.31 6.24 -16.46
C HIS A 204 0.86 6.79 -15.62
N TYR A 205 1.61 5.89 -14.97
CA TYR A 205 2.77 6.28 -14.19
C TYR A 205 3.89 6.80 -15.08
N THR A 206 4.50 7.89 -14.64
CA THR A 206 5.69 8.45 -15.30
C THR A 206 6.82 8.62 -14.27
N SER A 207 7.99 8.08 -14.58
CA SER A 207 9.16 8.18 -13.69
C SER A 207 9.59 9.63 -13.45
N ASP A 208 9.42 10.51 -14.43
CA ASP A 208 9.80 11.93 -14.33
C ASP A 208 9.02 12.69 -13.26
N SER A 209 7.73 12.39 -13.10
CA SER A 209 6.90 13.00 -12.06
C SER A 209 6.76 12.16 -10.80
N GLY A 210 7.05 10.87 -10.86
CA GLY A 210 6.75 9.91 -9.80
C GLY A 210 5.25 9.72 -9.55
N LEU A 211 4.39 10.13 -10.50
CA LEU A 211 2.94 10.15 -10.34
C LEU A 211 2.23 9.33 -11.41
N GLY A 212 1.08 8.81 -11.03
CA GLY A 212 0.13 8.06 -11.84
C GLY A 212 -1.21 7.99 -11.13
N TYR A 213 -2.00 6.97 -11.45
CA TYR A 213 -3.30 6.73 -10.83
C TYR A 213 -3.32 5.34 -10.21
N LEU A 214 -3.65 5.26 -8.92
CA LEU A 214 -3.85 4.02 -8.20
C LEU A 214 -5.10 3.31 -8.75
N ASN A 215 -4.91 2.11 -9.28
CA ASN A 215 -5.98 1.29 -9.89
C ASN A 215 -6.01 -0.15 -9.36
N GLY A 216 -5.12 -0.51 -8.47
CA GLY A 216 -5.07 -1.80 -7.78
C GLY A 216 -4.15 -1.76 -6.58
N ILE A 217 -4.32 -2.72 -5.68
CA ILE A 217 -3.50 -2.93 -4.49
C ILE A 217 -3.27 -4.41 -4.32
N THR A 218 -2.02 -4.85 -4.19
CA THR A 218 -1.71 -6.27 -3.95
C THR A 218 -2.28 -6.72 -2.61
N ILE A 219 -3.10 -7.76 -2.65
CA ILE A 219 -3.67 -8.41 -1.46
C ILE A 219 -3.18 -9.86 -1.30
N SER A 220 -2.61 -10.43 -2.36
CA SER A 220 -2.03 -11.76 -2.38
C SER A 220 -1.07 -11.89 -3.54
N VAL A 221 -0.28 -12.94 -3.56
CA VAL A 221 0.58 -13.34 -4.66
C VAL A 221 0.24 -14.76 -5.09
N SER A 222 0.55 -15.12 -6.33
CA SER A 222 0.26 -16.44 -6.88
C SER A 222 1.39 -16.90 -7.79
N ASP A 223 1.59 -18.20 -7.83
CA ASP A 223 2.34 -18.93 -8.85
C ASP A 223 1.30 -19.44 -9.85
N THR A 224 1.31 -18.92 -11.07
CA THR A 224 0.30 -19.24 -12.08
C THR A 224 0.75 -20.28 -13.09
N ASP A 225 2.05 -20.50 -13.24
CA ASP A 225 2.64 -21.45 -14.17
C ASP A 225 3.14 -22.74 -13.50
N GLY A 226 3.22 -22.77 -12.16
CA GLY A 226 3.56 -23.95 -11.36
C GLY A 226 5.07 -24.27 -11.34
N ASP A 227 5.90 -23.23 -11.45
CA ASP A 227 7.36 -23.35 -11.40
C ASP A 227 7.93 -23.16 -9.98
N ASP A 228 7.07 -23.11 -8.97
CA ASP A 228 7.39 -22.84 -7.56
C ASP A 228 7.93 -21.42 -7.32
N ARG A 229 7.54 -20.46 -8.16
CA ARG A 229 7.83 -19.02 -7.99
C ARG A 229 6.58 -18.19 -8.17
N TYR A 230 6.48 -17.12 -7.40
CA TYR A 230 5.40 -16.16 -7.61
C TYR A 230 5.67 -15.35 -8.88
N ASP A 231 4.68 -15.29 -9.74
CA ASP A 231 4.70 -14.59 -11.03
C ASP A 231 3.54 -13.60 -11.17
N ALA A 232 2.57 -13.64 -10.24
CA ALA A 232 1.41 -12.78 -10.29
C ALA A 232 1.07 -12.14 -8.94
N GLY A 233 0.84 -10.83 -8.94
CA GLY A 233 0.14 -10.12 -7.87
C GLY A 233 -1.37 -10.21 -8.05
N VAL A 234 -2.13 -10.22 -6.95
CA VAL A 234 -3.60 -10.28 -6.93
C VAL A 234 -4.15 -9.02 -6.27
N SER A 235 -5.18 -8.41 -6.86
CA SER A 235 -5.86 -7.23 -6.34
C SER A 235 -7.38 -7.38 -6.43
N PRO A 236 -8.16 -6.76 -5.53
CA PRO A 236 -9.56 -6.48 -5.79
C PRO A 236 -9.71 -5.63 -7.05
N TYR A 237 -10.79 -5.86 -7.80
CA TYR A 237 -11.15 -4.92 -8.87
C TYR A 237 -11.66 -3.61 -8.26
N PHE A 238 -11.03 -2.50 -8.62
CA PHE A 238 -11.42 -1.18 -8.13
C PHE A 238 -12.70 -0.70 -8.81
N ASP A 239 -13.79 -0.66 -8.05
CA ASP A 239 -15.10 -0.26 -8.49
C ASP A 239 -15.68 0.96 -7.74
N GLY A 240 -16.98 1.20 -7.90
CA GLY A 240 -17.68 2.30 -7.22
C GLY A 240 -17.74 2.16 -5.69
N GLU A 241 -17.65 0.95 -5.14
CA GLU A 241 -17.63 0.72 -3.69
C GLU A 241 -16.31 1.17 -3.10
N LEU A 242 -15.18 0.83 -3.72
CA LEU A 242 -13.87 1.36 -3.33
C LEU A 242 -13.88 2.90 -3.34
N TYR A 243 -14.43 3.51 -4.39
CA TYR A 243 -14.52 4.97 -4.48
C TYR A 243 -15.36 5.58 -3.35
N ALA A 244 -16.41 4.90 -2.90
CA ALA A 244 -17.21 5.35 -1.75
C ALA A 244 -16.41 5.30 -0.44
N ILE A 245 -15.60 4.27 -0.22
CA ILE A 245 -14.69 4.15 0.93
C ILE A 245 -13.61 5.25 0.89
N TYR A 246 -12.96 5.46 -0.26
CA TYR A 246 -12.02 6.56 -0.45
C TYR A 246 -12.66 7.93 -0.12
N ARG A 247 -13.87 8.21 -0.64
CA ARG A 247 -14.59 9.47 -0.37
C ARG A 247 -14.88 9.67 1.11
N SER A 248 -15.21 8.60 1.83
CA SER A 248 -15.44 8.66 3.27
C SER A 248 -14.16 9.06 4.01
N ALA A 249 -13.01 8.48 3.66
CA ALA A 249 -11.71 8.85 4.23
C ALA A 249 -11.28 10.27 3.81
N ALA A 250 -11.51 10.68 2.55
CA ALA A 250 -11.07 11.96 2.00
C ALA A 250 -11.69 13.19 2.67
N GLY A 251 -12.81 13.00 3.37
CA GLY A 251 -13.50 14.05 4.14
C GLY A 251 -12.94 14.30 5.55
N LEU A 252 -11.95 13.53 6.00
CA LEU A 252 -11.50 13.52 7.40
C LEU A 252 -10.21 14.31 7.61
N TRP A 253 -10.26 15.26 8.53
CA TRP A 253 -9.09 16.02 9.00
C TRP A 253 -8.42 15.34 10.19
N THR A 254 -7.09 15.40 10.26
CA THR A 254 -6.33 14.68 11.30
C THR A 254 -5.57 15.57 12.28
N GLY A 255 -4.91 16.63 11.83
CA GLY A 255 -4.08 17.49 12.68
C GLY A 255 -2.66 16.93 12.92
N SER A 256 -2.05 17.32 14.04
CA SER A 256 -0.68 16.97 14.43
C SER A 256 -0.66 16.24 15.78
N ILE A 257 0.41 15.46 16.01
CA ILE A 257 0.76 14.82 17.29
C ILE A 257 1.96 15.50 17.97
N ALA A 258 2.62 16.43 17.31
CA ALA A 258 3.75 17.21 17.82
C ALA A 258 3.44 18.72 17.70
#